data_5e428067f87bda215200bf9b7081be75
#
_entry.id   5e428067f87bda215200bf9b7081be75
#
_cell.length_a   1.000
_cell.length_b   1.000
_cell.length_c   1.000
_cell.angle_alpha   90.00
_cell.angle_beta   90.00
_cell.angle_gamma   90.00
#
_symmetry.space_group_name_H-M   'P 1'
#
loop_
_entity.id
_entity.type
_entity.pdbx_description
1 polymer ?
#
loop_
_entity_poly.entity_id
_entity_poly.type
_entity_poly.pdbx_seq_one_letter_code
_entity_poly.pdbx_strand_id
1 'polypeptide(L)'
;MLKNNLYPFTAVVGQEEAKKALLIALVNRRAGGLLIGGAKGTAKSVLARSVQSLIGAQRMLTLPLNVTEDMLFGSIDLEAAVSLGEKRFSPGILVRATDNILYIDEANLLRQELLTAALDANSAGINNVERDGISCSHEVRTTVIATMNPEEGTLPGHILDRFGMYTDMQALQDIGQRVEVIQRALAYSSNTLAFCEQYAEETAALAAKVQAARELLPQVPPVPSYYYYAPAA
;
A
#
# COMPACT_ATOMS: atom_id res chain seq x y z
N MET A 1 -15.07 -5.02 18.77
CA MET A 1 -14.28 -4.82 17.54
C MET A 1 -14.97 -3.74 16.73
N LEU A 2 -14.41 -2.54 16.65
CA LEU A 2 -14.88 -1.51 15.74
C LEU A 2 -14.65 -2.05 14.33
N LYS A 3 -15.69 -2.46 13.61
CA LYS A 3 -15.62 -2.64 12.16
C LYS A 3 -15.17 -1.30 11.61
N ASN A 4 -13.96 -1.22 11.08
CA ASN A 4 -13.53 -0.05 10.33
C ASN A 4 -14.48 0.07 9.13
N ASN A 5 -15.44 0.99 9.23
CA ASN A 5 -16.39 1.29 8.18
C ASN A 5 -15.67 2.11 7.09
N LEU A 6 -14.68 1.49 6.46
CA LEU A 6 -13.95 2.09 5.36
C LEU A 6 -14.81 2.11 4.10
N TYR A 7 -14.60 3.12 3.26
CA TYR A 7 -15.25 3.20 1.96
C TYR A 7 -14.98 1.92 1.16
N PRO A 8 -16.00 1.19 0.67
CA PRO A 8 -15.80 -0.08 -0.01
C PRO A 8 -15.04 0.11 -1.34
N PHE A 9 -14.13 -0.80 -1.66
CA PHE A 9 -13.37 -0.74 -2.92
C PHE A 9 -14.28 -0.77 -4.15
N THR A 10 -15.31 -1.59 -4.14
CA THR A 10 -16.30 -1.72 -5.22
C THR A 10 -17.20 -0.48 -5.36
N ALA A 11 -17.31 0.33 -4.30
CA ALA A 11 -18.05 1.59 -4.36
C ALA A 11 -17.27 2.75 -5.00
N VAL A 12 -15.98 2.60 -5.29
CA VAL A 12 -15.20 3.66 -5.96
C VAL A 12 -15.62 3.74 -7.42
N VAL A 13 -15.98 4.95 -7.89
CA VAL A 13 -16.43 5.20 -9.26
C VAL A 13 -15.24 5.42 -10.19
N GLY A 14 -15.23 4.76 -11.34
CA GLY A 14 -14.17 4.90 -12.34
C GLY A 14 -12.81 4.41 -11.84
N GLN A 15 -11.73 5.02 -12.36
CA GLN A 15 -10.33 4.74 -11.97
C GLN A 15 -9.92 3.28 -12.22
N GLU A 16 -10.37 2.69 -13.32
CA GLU A 16 -10.24 1.26 -13.59
C GLU A 16 -8.78 0.79 -13.65
N GLU A 17 -7.87 1.60 -14.21
CA GLU A 17 -6.44 1.27 -14.27
C GLU A 17 -5.81 1.25 -12.87
N ALA A 18 -6.14 2.22 -12.02
CA ALA A 18 -5.65 2.26 -10.65
C ALA A 18 -6.23 1.09 -9.81
N LYS A 19 -7.51 0.77 -9.98
CA LYS A 19 -8.13 -0.41 -9.36
C LYS A 19 -7.43 -1.69 -9.78
N LYS A 20 -7.18 -1.87 -11.09
CA LYS A 20 -6.47 -3.03 -11.63
C LYS A 20 -5.06 -3.15 -11.08
N ALA A 21 -4.30 -2.03 -11.03
CA ALA A 21 -2.96 -2.02 -10.46
C ALA A 21 -2.97 -2.40 -8.96
N LEU A 22 -3.95 -1.91 -8.19
CA LEU A 22 -4.12 -2.29 -6.79
C LEU A 22 -4.42 -3.79 -6.64
N LEU A 23 -5.31 -4.35 -7.45
CA LEU A 23 -5.61 -5.79 -7.43
C LEU A 23 -4.38 -6.62 -7.77
N ILE A 24 -3.56 -6.20 -8.75
CA ILE A 24 -2.29 -6.86 -9.08
C ILE A 24 -1.33 -6.81 -7.89
N ALA A 25 -1.19 -5.64 -7.24
CA ALA A 25 -0.34 -5.50 -6.05
C ALA A 25 -0.81 -6.38 -4.89
N LEU A 26 -2.12 -6.54 -4.72
CA LEU A 26 -2.69 -7.43 -3.71
C LEU A 26 -2.44 -8.90 -4.02
N VAL A 27 -2.51 -9.32 -5.28
CA VAL A 27 -2.27 -10.70 -5.71
C VAL A 27 -0.78 -11.03 -5.67
N ASN A 28 0.06 -10.19 -6.26
CA ASN A 28 1.50 -10.42 -6.36
C ASN A 28 2.29 -9.46 -5.46
N ARG A 29 2.58 -9.88 -4.24
CA ARG A 29 3.39 -9.10 -3.29
C ARG A 29 4.82 -8.80 -3.78
N ARG A 30 5.33 -9.61 -4.73
CA ARG A 30 6.66 -9.42 -5.33
C ARG A 30 6.66 -8.45 -6.50
N ALA A 31 5.53 -7.82 -6.81
CA ALA A 31 5.45 -6.85 -7.91
C ALA A 31 6.21 -5.54 -7.65
N GLY A 32 6.99 -5.43 -6.56
CA GLY A 32 7.86 -4.28 -6.29
C GLY A 32 7.16 -3.05 -5.71
N GLY A 33 5.87 -3.16 -5.34
CA GLY A 33 5.07 -2.04 -4.84
C GLY A 33 4.37 -1.25 -5.95
N LEU A 34 3.37 -0.47 -5.54
CA LEU A 34 2.56 0.38 -6.42
C LEU A 34 2.64 1.84 -5.97
N LEU A 35 2.97 2.73 -6.89
CA LEU A 35 2.87 4.17 -6.72
C LEU A 35 1.67 4.70 -7.52
N ILE A 36 0.77 5.41 -6.84
CA ILE A 36 -0.41 6.05 -7.43
C ILE A 36 -0.17 7.56 -7.49
N GLY A 37 0.08 8.09 -8.69
CA GLY A 37 0.15 9.52 -8.96
C GLY A 37 -1.23 10.14 -9.17
N GLY A 38 -1.29 11.47 -9.16
CA GLY A 38 -2.47 12.23 -9.55
C GLY A 38 -2.65 13.52 -8.76
N ALA A 39 -3.39 14.46 -9.32
CA ALA A 39 -3.68 15.75 -8.71
C ALA A 39 -4.45 15.63 -7.38
N LYS A 40 -4.47 16.70 -6.59
CA LYS A 40 -5.26 16.78 -5.37
C LYS A 40 -6.75 16.59 -5.69
N GLY A 41 -7.46 15.85 -4.84
CA GLY A 41 -8.90 15.61 -5.00
C GLY A 41 -9.29 14.47 -5.94
N THR A 42 -8.35 13.75 -6.55
CA THR A 42 -8.66 12.57 -7.40
C THR A 42 -9.01 11.30 -6.61
N ALA A 43 -9.16 11.39 -5.30
CA ALA A 43 -9.50 10.29 -4.38
C ALA A 43 -8.44 9.17 -4.25
N LYS A 44 -7.15 9.45 -4.52
CA LYS A 44 -6.04 8.49 -4.39
C LYS A 44 -6.04 7.78 -3.04
N SER A 45 -6.03 8.54 -1.95
CA SER A 45 -5.98 7.99 -0.59
C SER A 45 -7.25 7.21 -0.22
N VAL A 46 -8.41 7.60 -0.77
CA VAL A 46 -9.67 6.85 -0.58
C VAL A 46 -9.58 5.50 -1.27
N LEU A 47 -9.17 5.47 -2.54
CA LEU A 47 -9.01 4.23 -3.31
C LEU A 47 -7.94 3.33 -2.69
N ALA A 48 -6.76 3.88 -2.35
CA ALA A 48 -5.69 3.10 -1.73
C ALA A 48 -6.11 2.47 -0.40
N ARG A 49 -6.80 3.23 0.47
CA ARG A 49 -7.29 2.73 1.76
C ARG A 49 -8.44 1.74 1.63
N SER A 50 -9.26 1.85 0.58
CA SER A 50 -10.40 0.96 0.36
C SER A 50 -10.01 -0.50 0.12
N VAL A 51 -8.74 -0.78 -0.25
CA VAL A 51 -8.23 -2.16 -0.38
C VAL A 51 -8.32 -2.97 0.92
N GLN A 52 -8.42 -2.29 2.08
CA GLN A 52 -8.61 -2.99 3.36
C GLN A 52 -9.91 -3.81 3.38
N SER A 53 -10.90 -3.46 2.58
CA SER A 53 -12.13 -4.24 2.42
C SER A 53 -11.91 -5.59 1.71
N LEU A 54 -10.76 -5.77 1.04
CA LEU A 54 -10.43 -6.95 0.22
C LEU A 54 -9.42 -7.91 0.88
N ILE A 55 -8.75 -7.49 1.95
CA ILE A 55 -7.55 -8.17 2.46
C ILE A 55 -7.79 -9.10 3.67
N GLY A 56 -9.02 -9.28 4.11
CA GLY A 56 -9.38 -10.22 5.18
C GLY A 56 -8.66 -9.94 6.51
N ALA A 57 -7.82 -10.87 6.94
CA ALA A 57 -7.07 -10.77 8.20
C ALA A 57 -5.84 -9.86 8.13
N GLN A 58 -5.36 -9.50 6.93
CA GLN A 58 -4.23 -8.60 6.76
C GLN A 58 -4.58 -7.19 7.26
N ARG A 59 -3.55 -6.44 7.65
CA ARG A 59 -3.69 -5.06 8.12
C ARG A 59 -3.00 -4.12 7.13
N MET A 60 -3.46 -2.88 7.11
CA MET A 60 -2.76 -1.79 6.44
C MET A 60 -2.09 -0.94 7.51
N LEU A 61 -0.76 -0.90 7.49
CA LEU A 61 0.04 -0.04 8.35
C LEU A 61 0.40 1.21 7.56
N THR A 62 0.05 2.37 8.10
CA THR A 62 0.40 3.66 7.48
C THR A 62 1.76 4.11 7.97
N LEU A 63 2.66 4.45 7.05
CA LEU A 63 3.93 5.09 7.36
C LEU A 63 3.68 6.60 7.55
N PRO A 64 3.93 7.16 8.74
CA PRO A 64 3.74 8.58 8.96
C PRO A 64 4.84 9.41 8.28
N LEU A 65 4.52 10.63 7.82
CA LEU A 65 5.49 11.51 7.17
C LEU A 65 6.66 11.91 8.07
N ASN A 66 6.43 11.99 9.38
CA ASN A 66 7.46 12.31 10.38
C ASN A 66 8.17 11.06 10.93
N VAL A 67 8.15 9.93 10.19
CA VAL A 67 8.81 8.70 10.61
C VAL A 67 10.32 8.96 10.82
N THR A 68 10.86 8.35 11.88
CA THR A 68 12.29 8.29 12.14
C THR A 68 12.86 6.94 11.70
N GLU A 69 14.18 6.84 11.61
CA GLU A 69 14.83 5.56 11.31
C GLU A 69 14.49 4.49 12.35
N ASP A 70 14.47 4.85 13.62
CA ASP A 70 14.12 3.94 14.71
C ASP A 70 12.68 3.43 14.61
N MET A 71 11.74 4.31 14.24
CA MET A 71 10.36 3.92 13.99
C MET A 71 10.24 3.00 12.78
N LEU A 72 11.04 3.23 11.74
CA LEU A 72 10.97 2.47 10.48
C LEU A 72 11.62 1.10 10.63
N PHE A 73 12.88 1.05 11.07
CA PHE A 73 13.69 -0.17 11.11
C PHE A 73 13.61 -0.91 12.44
N GLY A 74 13.38 -0.18 13.53
CA GLY A 74 13.43 -0.67 14.90
C GLY A 74 14.62 -0.11 15.67
N SER A 75 14.55 -0.23 16.98
CA SER A 75 15.54 0.31 17.93
C SER A 75 15.70 -0.62 19.14
N ILE A 76 16.53 -0.20 20.09
CA ILE A 76 16.59 -0.83 21.41
C ILE A 76 15.33 -0.47 22.20
N ASP A 77 14.77 -1.46 22.88
CA ASP A 77 13.76 -1.26 23.92
C ASP A 77 14.43 -0.63 25.15
N LEU A 78 14.34 0.70 25.25
CA LEU A 78 14.94 1.47 26.35
C LEU A 78 14.33 1.12 27.70
N GLU A 79 13.05 0.77 27.75
CA GLU A 79 12.36 0.41 28.97
C GLU A 79 12.90 -0.93 29.52
N ALA A 80 13.05 -1.93 28.67
CA ALA A 80 13.67 -3.19 29.03
C ALA A 80 15.15 -3.03 29.40
N ALA A 81 15.89 -2.17 28.71
CA ALA A 81 17.30 -1.91 28.99
C ALA A 81 17.49 -1.25 30.36
N VAL A 82 16.64 -0.31 30.74
CA VAL A 82 16.74 0.41 32.01
C VAL A 82 16.18 -0.43 33.19
N SER A 83 15.04 -1.11 32.98
CA SER A 83 14.35 -1.81 34.06
C SER A 83 14.92 -3.22 34.32
N LEU A 84 15.37 -3.91 33.28
CA LEU A 84 15.83 -5.30 33.37
C LEU A 84 17.33 -5.46 33.10
N GLY A 85 18.02 -4.41 32.66
CA GLY A 85 19.42 -4.50 32.23
C GLY A 85 19.61 -5.34 30.95
N GLU A 86 18.53 -5.64 30.23
CA GLU A 86 18.55 -6.48 29.05
C GLU A 86 18.38 -5.63 27.78
N LYS A 87 19.29 -5.80 26.83
CA LYS A 87 19.13 -5.21 25.51
C LYS A 87 18.15 -6.05 24.69
N ARG A 88 16.94 -5.52 24.48
CA ARG A 88 15.93 -6.13 23.61
C ARG A 88 15.72 -5.28 22.39
N PHE A 89 15.48 -5.93 21.26
CA PHE A 89 15.10 -5.24 20.02
C PHE A 89 13.60 -4.93 20.02
N SER A 90 13.27 -3.66 19.76
CA SER A 90 11.90 -3.19 19.50
C SER A 90 11.67 -3.10 18.00
N PRO A 91 10.78 -3.95 17.42
CA PRO A 91 10.60 -4.03 15.98
C PRO A 91 9.94 -2.76 15.41
N GLY A 92 10.52 -2.22 14.33
CA GLY A 92 10.00 -1.09 13.59
C GLY A 92 8.79 -1.41 12.72
N ILE A 93 8.34 -0.39 11.98
CA ILE A 93 7.16 -0.50 11.11
C ILE A 93 7.38 -1.54 10.02
N LEU A 94 8.57 -1.66 9.43
CA LEU A 94 8.87 -2.63 8.37
C LEU A 94 8.66 -4.08 8.84
N VAL A 95 9.14 -4.41 10.02
CA VAL A 95 8.95 -5.75 10.59
C VAL A 95 7.48 -6.03 10.86
N ARG A 96 6.76 -5.05 11.45
CA ARG A 96 5.32 -5.15 11.72
C ARG A 96 4.47 -5.21 10.46
N ALA A 97 4.97 -4.67 9.34
CA ALA A 97 4.30 -4.69 8.05
C ALA A 97 4.50 -6.02 7.30
N THR A 98 5.36 -6.93 7.78
CA THR A 98 5.55 -8.24 7.16
C THR A 98 4.23 -8.99 7.07
N ASP A 99 3.92 -9.54 5.89
CA ASP A 99 2.65 -10.16 5.50
C ASP A 99 1.42 -9.24 5.49
N ASN A 100 1.62 -7.94 5.68
CA ASN A 100 0.60 -6.90 5.67
C ASN A 100 0.82 -5.92 4.50
N ILE A 101 0.06 -4.82 4.50
CA ILE A 101 0.24 -3.72 3.56
C ILE A 101 0.94 -2.57 4.25
N LEU A 102 2.01 -2.05 3.65
CA LEU A 102 2.63 -0.79 4.03
C LEU A 102 2.07 0.33 3.13
N TYR A 103 1.30 1.21 3.72
CA TYR A 103 0.72 2.36 3.02
C TYR A 103 1.53 3.62 3.30
N ILE A 104 1.91 4.31 2.24
CA ILE A 104 2.68 5.57 2.28
C ILE A 104 1.84 6.64 1.59
N ASP A 105 1.22 7.51 2.38
CA ASP A 105 0.47 8.66 1.83
C ASP A 105 1.44 9.78 1.53
N GLU A 106 1.29 10.43 0.36
CA GLU A 106 2.14 11.54 -0.08
C GLU A 106 3.63 11.21 -0.01
N ALA A 107 4.03 10.09 -0.64
CA ALA A 107 5.40 9.56 -0.59
C ALA A 107 6.47 10.59 -1.04
N ASN A 108 6.10 11.56 -1.89
CA ASN A 108 6.98 12.65 -2.32
C ASN A 108 7.33 13.64 -1.20
N LEU A 109 6.57 13.66 -0.10
CA LEU A 109 6.84 14.49 1.07
C LEU A 109 7.66 13.76 2.15
N LEU A 110 7.83 12.44 2.01
CA LEU A 110 8.67 11.68 2.92
C LEU A 110 10.15 11.94 2.64
N ARG A 111 11.00 11.87 3.67
CA ARG A 111 12.45 11.92 3.48
C ARG A 111 12.91 10.81 2.52
N GLN A 112 13.60 11.20 1.46
CA GLN A 112 13.95 10.31 0.35
C GLN A 112 14.84 9.14 0.80
N GLU A 113 15.72 9.37 1.77
CA GLU A 113 16.60 8.35 2.34
C GLU A 113 15.79 7.24 3.01
N LEU A 114 14.75 7.61 3.78
CA LEU A 114 13.89 6.63 4.48
C LEU A 114 12.98 5.88 3.51
N LEU A 115 12.43 6.59 2.52
CA LEU A 115 11.62 5.95 1.47
C LEU A 115 12.45 4.94 0.69
N THR A 116 13.65 5.34 0.24
CA THR A 116 14.59 4.47 -0.47
C THR A 116 14.93 3.24 0.36
N ALA A 117 15.33 3.43 1.60
CA ALA A 117 15.72 2.35 2.48
C ALA A 117 14.56 1.37 2.78
N ALA A 118 13.33 1.89 2.91
CA ALA A 118 12.14 1.05 3.07
C ALA A 118 11.84 0.20 1.83
N LEU A 119 11.96 0.79 0.63
CA LEU A 119 11.76 0.08 -0.64
C LEU A 119 12.85 -0.96 -0.88
N ASP A 120 14.12 -0.63 -0.55
CA ASP A 120 15.25 -1.54 -0.67
C ASP A 120 15.11 -2.74 0.27
N ALA A 121 14.77 -2.51 1.54
CA ALA A 121 14.53 -3.58 2.51
C ALA A 121 13.40 -4.52 2.04
N ASN A 122 12.31 -3.96 1.50
CA ASN A 122 11.22 -4.76 0.95
C ASN A 122 11.62 -5.54 -0.30
N SER A 123 12.41 -4.95 -1.18
CA SER A 123 12.94 -5.62 -2.40
C SER A 123 13.93 -6.72 -2.05
N ALA A 124 14.82 -6.48 -1.08
CA ALA A 124 15.77 -7.47 -0.59
C ALA A 124 15.09 -8.60 0.20
N GLY A 125 13.90 -8.36 0.71
CA GLY A 125 13.17 -9.30 1.56
C GLY A 125 13.71 -9.40 2.99
N ILE A 126 14.62 -8.51 3.38
CA ILE A 126 15.32 -8.55 4.66
C ILE A 126 15.62 -7.13 5.18
N ASN A 127 15.47 -6.94 6.47
CA ASN A 127 15.91 -5.74 7.18
C ASN A 127 17.02 -6.11 8.16
N ASN A 128 18.21 -5.60 7.92
CA ASN A 128 19.37 -5.76 8.80
C ASN A 128 19.53 -4.50 9.64
N VAL A 129 19.51 -4.67 10.94
CA VAL A 129 19.71 -3.57 11.90
C VAL A 129 20.97 -3.82 12.70
N GLU A 130 21.96 -2.95 12.53
CA GLU A 130 23.22 -2.95 13.28
C GLU A 130 23.35 -1.62 14.01
N ARG A 131 22.90 -1.57 15.25
CA ARG A 131 22.92 -0.33 16.07
C ARG A 131 23.16 -0.65 17.54
N ASP A 132 23.88 0.21 18.21
CA ASP A 132 24.08 0.22 19.67
C ASP A 132 24.50 -1.14 20.26
N GLY A 133 25.23 -1.94 19.46
CA GLY A 133 25.69 -3.27 19.83
C GLY A 133 24.60 -4.35 19.72
N ILE A 134 23.50 -4.08 19.04
CA ILE A 134 22.53 -5.09 18.58
C ILE A 134 22.75 -5.30 17.08
N SER A 135 22.88 -6.57 16.69
CA SER A 135 22.80 -7.01 15.30
C SER A 135 21.65 -7.98 15.17
N CYS A 136 20.63 -7.60 14.41
CA CYS A 136 19.49 -8.45 14.13
C CYS A 136 19.03 -8.32 12.69
N SER A 137 18.51 -9.41 12.16
CA SER A 137 18.01 -9.53 10.80
C SER A 137 16.59 -10.06 10.84
N HIS A 138 15.71 -9.38 10.12
CA HIS A 138 14.29 -9.72 10.06
C HIS A 138 13.81 -9.83 8.62
N GLU A 139 12.94 -10.79 8.36
CA GLU A 139 12.25 -10.89 7.08
C GLU A 139 11.32 -9.68 6.90
N VAL A 140 11.35 -9.08 5.70
CA VAL A 140 10.45 -8.01 5.27
C VAL A 140 9.77 -8.45 3.99
N ARG A 141 8.49 -8.75 4.08
CA ARG A 141 7.68 -9.17 2.94
C ARG A 141 6.33 -8.45 3.01
N THR A 142 6.29 -7.25 2.46
CA THR A 142 5.10 -6.41 2.52
C THR A 142 4.64 -5.97 1.12
N THR A 143 3.34 -5.74 0.97
CA THR A 143 2.80 -5.06 -0.21
C THR A 143 2.88 -3.55 0.02
N VAL A 144 3.75 -2.86 -0.72
CA VAL A 144 3.87 -1.40 -0.63
C VAL A 144 2.84 -0.75 -1.55
N ILE A 145 2.01 0.14 -0.99
CA ILE A 145 1.11 1.01 -1.74
C ILE A 145 1.42 2.45 -1.34
N ALA A 146 1.82 3.26 -2.30
CA ALA A 146 2.17 4.66 -2.08
C ALA A 146 1.29 5.58 -2.93
N THR A 147 1.00 6.78 -2.43
CA THR A 147 0.37 7.85 -3.20
C THR A 147 1.33 9.03 -3.37
N MET A 148 1.15 9.79 -4.44
CA MET A 148 1.94 10.99 -4.72
C MET A 148 1.04 12.06 -5.36
N ASN A 149 1.24 13.32 -4.98
CA ASN A 149 0.72 14.47 -5.72
C ASN A 149 1.87 15.13 -6.49
N PRO A 150 1.93 15.00 -7.82
CA PRO A 150 3.01 15.58 -8.61
C PRO A 150 3.11 17.11 -8.53
N GLU A 151 2.01 17.81 -8.16
CA GLU A 151 1.99 19.27 -7.99
C GLU A 151 2.76 19.72 -6.74
N GLU A 152 2.91 18.85 -5.73
CA GLU A 152 3.63 19.13 -4.48
C GLU A 152 5.09 18.65 -4.53
N GLY A 153 5.53 18.15 -5.67
CA GLY A 153 6.86 17.64 -5.93
C GLY A 153 6.84 16.22 -6.50
N THR A 154 7.90 15.89 -7.20
CA THR A 154 8.05 14.55 -7.83
C THR A 154 9.17 13.78 -7.15
N LEU A 155 9.04 12.48 -7.11
CA LEU A 155 10.11 11.60 -6.68
C LEU A 155 11.21 11.55 -7.75
N PRO A 156 12.50 11.55 -7.36
CA PRO A 156 13.60 11.32 -8.28
C PRO A 156 13.47 9.98 -9.03
N GLY A 157 13.97 9.94 -10.28
CA GLY A 157 13.86 8.75 -11.14
C GLY A 157 14.38 7.47 -10.47
N HIS A 158 15.51 7.54 -9.76
CA HIS A 158 16.08 6.38 -9.06
C HIS A 158 15.20 5.83 -7.92
N ILE A 159 14.26 6.62 -7.39
CA ILE A 159 13.27 6.16 -6.41
C ILE A 159 12.03 5.62 -7.14
N LEU A 160 11.62 6.27 -8.23
CA LEU A 160 10.53 5.77 -9.08
C LEU A 160 10.82 4.37 -9.60
N ASP A 161 12.05 4.10 -10.03
CA ASP A 161 12.51 2.80 -10.53
C ASP A 161 12.44 1.67 -9.50
N ARG A 162 12.30 1.98 -8.21
CA ARG A 162 12.13 0.99 -7.14
C ARG A 162 10.69 0.52 -6.99
N PHE A 163 9.72 1.26 -7.54
CA PHE A 163 8.35 0.80 -7.61
C PHE A 163 8.17 -0.08 -8.85
N GLY A 164 7.60 -1.26 -8.66
CA GLY A 164 7.34 -2.17 -9.77
C GLY A 164 6.16 -1.77 -10.65
N MET A 165 5.28 -0.90 -10.12
CA MET A 165 4.11 -0.41 -10.85
C MET A 165 3.86 1.07 -10.55
N TYR A 166 3.44 1.80 -11.59
CA TYR A 166 2.96 3.17 -11.49
C TYR A 166 1.62 3.29 -12.20
N THR A 167 0.71 4.06 -11.63
CA THR A 167 -0.55 4.45 -12.26
C THR A 167 -0.87 5.90 -11.93
N ASP A 168 -1.50 6.60 -12.88
CA ASP A 168 -1.92 7.99 -12.67
C ASP A 168 -3.43 8.08 -12.57
N MET A 169 -3.93 8.72 -11.51
CA MET A 169 -5.35 8.97 -11.30
C MET A 169 -5.72 10.36 -11.78
N GLN A 170 -6.55 10.41 -12.81
CA GLN A 170 -7.04 11.66 -13.35
C GLN A 170 -8.44 12.00 -12.83
N ALA A 171 -8.79 13.30 -12.87
CA ALA A 171 -10.13 13.73 -12.57
C ALA A 171 -11.11 13.13 -13.59
N LEU A 172 -12.25 12.62 -13.10
CA LEU A 172 -13.29 12.07 -13.95
C LEU A 172 -13.85 13.16 -14.88
N GLN A 173 -13.81 12.92 -16.18
CA GLN A 173 -14.30 13.88 -17.19
C GLN A 173 -15.81 13.73 -17.42
N ASP A 174 -16.34 12.53 -17.26
CA ASP A 174 -17.76 12.25 -17.45
C ASP A 174 -18.61 12.87 -16.33
N ILE A 175 -19.61 13.65 -16.71
CA ILE A 175 -20.50 14.36 -15.77
C ILE A 175 -21.33 13.36 -14.96
N GLY A 176 -21.79 12.26 -15.58
CA GLY A 176 -22.56 11.22 -14.90
C GLY A 176 -21.77 10.57 -13.79
N GLN A 177 -20.51 10.20 -14.08
CA GLN A 177 -19.61 9.64 -13.05
C GLN A 177 -19.33 10.64 -11.93
N ARG A 178 -19.17 11.92 -12.23
CA ARG A 178 -18.97 12.96 -11.18
C ARG A 178 -20.19 13.10 -10.28
N VAL A 179 -21.40 13.09 -10.85
CA VAL A 179 -22.65 13.09 -10.09
C VAL A 179 -22.74 11.84 -9.20
N GLU A 180 -22.40 10.69 -9.74
CA GLU A 180 -22.39 9.43 -9.00
C GLU A 180 -21.41 9.46 -7.83
N VAL A 181 -20.19 10.02 -8.00
CA VAL A 181 -19.23 10.22 -6.90
C VAL A 181 -19.85 11.04 -5.77
N ILE A 182 -20.51 12.16 -6.12
CA ILE A 182 -21.14 13.02 -5.13
C ILE A 182 -22.27 12.29 -4.39
N GLN A 183 -23.14 11.59 -5.12
CA GLN A 183 -24.23 10.81 -4.53
C GLN A 183 -23.73 9.73 -3.58
N ARG A 184 -22.71 8.95 -3.99
CA ARG A 184 -22.09 7.92 -3.15
C ARG A 184 -21.40 8.50 -1.93
N ALA A 185 -20.69 9.63 -2.07
CA ALA A 185 -20.06 10.32 -0.95
C ALA A 185 -21.08 10.82 0.09
N LEU A 186 -22.21 11.40 -0.38
CA LEU A 186 -23.31 11.83 0.49
C LEU A 186 -23.98 10.64 1.17
N ALA A 187 -24.25 9.55 0.47
CA ALA A 187 -24.83 8.34 1.04
C ALA A 187 -23.91 7.73 2.11
N TYR A 188 -22.62 7.63 1.84
CA TYR A 188 -21.63 7.17 2.80
C TYR A 188 -21.56 8.04 4.05
N SER A 189 -21.56 9.37 3.89
CA SER A 189 -21.55 10.32 5.01
C SER A 189 -22.82 10.28 5.85
N SER A 190 -23.98 10.06 5.20
CA SER A 190 -25.28 10.03 5.88
C SER A 190 -25.49 8.75 6.70
N ASN A 191 -25.11 7.61 6.17
CA ASN A 191 -25.19 6.31 6.87
C ASN A 191 -24.11 5.35 6.37
N THR A 192 -22.92 5.44 6.97
CA THR A 192 -21.75 4.63 6.62
C THR A 192 -22.03 3.13 6.69
N LEU A 193 -22.80 2.66 7.70
CA LEU A 193 -23.10 1.24 7.87
C LEU A 193 -23.95 0.71 6.72
N ALA A 194 -25.09 1.35 6.46
CA ALA A 194 -25.99 0.93 5.38
C ALA A 194 -25.31 1.04 4.01
N PHE A 195 -24.49 2.07 3.80
CA PHE A 195 -23.70 2.18 2.56
C PHE A 195 -22.71 1.02 2.40
N CYS A 196 -21.96 0.67 3.45
CA CYS A 196 -21.04 -0.46 3.39
C CYS A 196 -21.76 -1.81 3.19
N GLU A 197 -22.93 -1.99 3.81
CA GLU A 197 -23.76 -3.18 3.62
C GLU A 197 -24.25 -3.34 2.18
N GLN A 198 -24.59 -2.26 1.50
CA GLN A 198 -24.98 -2.27 0.08
C GLN A 198 -23.92 -2.87 -0.84
N TYR A 199 -22.63 -2.67 -0.53
CA TYR A 199 -21.50 -3.16 -1.32
C TYR A 199 -20.84 -4.41 -0.73
N ALA A 200 -21.40 -4.99 0.35
CA ALA A 200 -20.75 -6.07 1.08
C ALA A 200 -20.60 -7.33 0.24
N GLU A 201 -21.64 -7.74 -0.49
CA GLU A 201 -21.63 -8.95 -1.31
C GLU A 201 -20.63 -8.84 -2.47
N GLU A 202 -20.65 -7.72 -3.20
CA GLU A 202 -19.73 -7.46 -4.31
C GLU A 202 -18.27 -7.40 -3.84
N THR A 203 -18.03 -6.73 -2.70
CA THR A 203 -16.71 -6.65 -2.08
C THR A 203 -16.22 -8.02 -1.63
N ALA A 204 -17.07 -8.84 -1.02
CA ALA A 204 -16.73 -10.20 -0.61
C ALA A 204 -16.41 -11.09 -1.80
N ALA A 205 -17.18 -11.00 -2.88
CA ALA A 205 -16.94 -11.74 -4.11
C ALA A 205 -15.59 -11.36 -4.74
N LEU A 206 -15.25 -10.06 -4.76
CA LEU A 206 -13.95 -9.58 -5.25
C LEU A 206 -12.81 -10.03 -4.35
N ALA A 207 -12.97 -9.97 -3.03
CA ALA A 207 -11.98 -10.46 -2.07
C ALA A 207 -11.69 -11.96 -2.26
N ALA A 208 -12.73 -12.76 -2.50
CA ALA A 208 -12.56 -14.19 -2.80
C ALA A 208 -11.78 -14.42 -4.11
N LYS A 209 -12.03 -13.61 -5.15
CA LYS A 209 -11.25 -13.66 -6.40
C LYS A 209 -9.78 -13.31 -6.19
N VAL A 210 -9.49 -12.27 -5.39
CA VAL A 210 -8.11 -11.90 -5.04
C VAL A 210 -7.41 -13.05 -4.31
N GLN A 211 -8.07 -13.68 -3.36
CA GLN A 211 -7.51 -14.81 -2.63
C GLN A 211 -7.24 -16.01 -3.55
N ALA A 212 -8.19 -16.38 -4.39
CA ALA A 212 -8.02 -17.46 -5.36
C ALA A 212 -6.87 -17.17 -6.35
N ALA A 213 -6.76 -15.93 -6.82
CA ALA A 213 -5.67 -15.52 -7.69
C ALA A 213 -4.28 -15.62 -7.00
N ARG A 214 -4.19 -15.30 -5.69
CA ARG A 214 -2.96 -15.51 -4.91
C ARG A 214 -2.53 -16.97 -4.85
N GLU A 215 -3.50 -17.87 -4.67
CA GLU A 215 -3.25 -19.32 -4.58
C GLU A 215 -2.85 -19.91 -5.92
N LEU A 216 -3.35 -19.36 -7.02
CA LEU A 216 -2.99 -19.77 -8.38
C LEU A 216 -1.67 -19.17 -8.88
N LEU A 217 -1.24 -18.03 -8.36
CA LEU A 217 -0.06 -17.30 -8.84
C LEU A 217 1.22 -18.15 -8.92
N PRO A 218 1.55 -19.04 -7.96
CA PRO A 218 2.73 -19.90 -8.06
C PRO A 218 2.70 -20.89 -9.21
N GLN A 219 1.52 -21.18 -9.76
CA GLN A 219 1.31 -22.11 -10.88
C GLN A 219 1.39 -21.42 -12.24
N VAL A 220 1.38 -20.08 -12.25
CA VAL A 220 1.47 -19.30 -13.49
C VAL A 220 2.94 -19.25 -13.94
N PRO A 221 3.28 -19.77 -15.13
CA PRO A 221 4.63 -19.72 -15.63
C PRO A 221 5.05 -18.26 -15.87
N PRO A 222 6.33 -17.91 -15.66
CA PRO A 222 6.83 -16.59 -15.99
C PRO A 222 6.68 -16.32 -17.50
N VAL A 223 6.27 -15.10 -17.84
CA VAL A 223 6.21 -14.67 -19.24
C VAL A 223 7.63 -14.64 -19.79
N PRO A 224 7.90 -15.26 -20.96
CA PRO A 224 9.22 -15.23 -21.57
C PRO A 224 9.74 -13.81 -21.81
N SER A 225 11.01 -13.56 -21.53
CA SER A 225 11.62 -12.22 -21.53
C SER A 225 11.50 -11.45 -22.86
N TYR A 226 11.36 -12.15 -23.99
CA TYR A 226 11.20 -11.50 -25.30
C TYR A 226 9.91 -10.69 -25.45
N TYR A 227 8.88 -10.93 -24.64
CA TYR A 227 7.67 -10.10 -24.65
C TYR A 227 7.88 -8.72 -24.02
N TYR A 228 8.94 -8.53 -23.22
CA TYR A 228 9.22 -7.24 -22.58
C TYR A 228 9.87 -6.21 -23.50
N TYR A 229 10.39 -6.65 -24.66
CA TYR A 229 11.12 -5.81 -25.60
C TYR A 229 10.38 -5.60 -26.94
N ALA A 230 9.13 -6.05 -27.05
CA ALA A 230 8.33 -5.76 -28.23
C ALA A 230 8.01 -4.25 -28.22
N PRO A 231 8.48 -3.45 -29.22
CA PRO A 231 8.07 -2.06 -29.32
C PRO A 231 6.53 -2.02 -29.48
N ALA A 232 5.89 -1.08 -28.80
CA ALA A 232 4.47 -0.80 -28.99
C ALA A 232 4.30 -0.38 -30.46
N ALA A 233 3.52 -1.16 -31.22
CA ALA A 233 3.19 -0.91 -32.60
C ALA A 233 2.25 0.31 -32.74
#